data_a3fee3095f8ffdf75775a5c58f70f7e8
#
_entry.id   a3fee3095f8ffdf75775a5c58f70f7e8
#
_cell.length_a   1.000
_cell.length_b   1.000
_cell.length_c   1.000
_cell.angle_alpha   90.00
_cell.angle_beta   90.00
_cell.angle_gamma   90.00
#
_symmetry.space_group_name_H-M   'P 1'
#
loop_
_entity.id
_entity.type
_entity.pdbx_description
1 polymer ?
#
loop_
_entity_poly.entity_id
_entity_poly.type
_entity_poly.pdbx_seq_one_letter_code
_entity_poly.pdbx_strand_id
1 'polypeptide(L)'
;QTFFHPDKYKHYVKFWGFKGPLACWICIWGMIAMLTSAPFDDWWHNTYGLDVQIVSPPHIVLALGIFAIFLGSLQLVLAERNLAQESQKKIYDYLYLYAASLILLQFCIILTEYSFVNKQHSLEFYKLSTIFYGFVIIAFSEAARTKYAATIIASLYMIHRLLILWILPLFEAEPLLGPIYREITHYVAPEFPLLLIIPAIIIDIVRSRFTLSSKILKAIIFAIIFTLIFLLTQWYFSEFLLSEYARNWVFGSDRNKPFWVPVGDFNFEYWDYDWTPYGHKIPMSPVTVKNMALTLVYSIFSIYLALLFSGWLKRVKK
;
A
#
# COMPACT_ATOMS: atom_id res chain seq x y z
N GLN A 1 1.65 -32.12 5.25
CA GLN A 1 1.91 -32.53 6.65
C GLN A 1 0.62 -32.51 7.50
N THR A 2 -0.27 -31.52 7.33
CA THR A 2 -1.53 -31.38 8.08
C THR A 2 -2.51 -32.54 7.88
N PHE A 3 -2.57 -33.11 6.67
CA PHE A 3 -3.43 -34.26 6.37
C PHE A 3 -2.92 -35.58 6.97
N PHE A 4 -1.60 -35.73 7.08
CA PHE A 4 -0.97 -37.00 7.51
C PHE A 4 -0.69 -37.05 9.02
N HIS A 5 -0.68 -35.89 9.72
CA HIS A 5 -0.38 -35.81 11.16
C HIS A 5 -1.28 -34.79 11.87
N PRO A 6 -2.62 -35.00 11.93
CA PRO A 6 -3.56 -34.03 12.48
C PRO A 6 -3.40 -33.76 13.97
N ASP A 7 -2.80 -34.69 14.71
CA ASP A 7 -2.70 -34.61 16.18
C ASP A 7 -1.48 -33.82 16.68
N LYS A 8 -0.56 -33.48 15.77
CA LYS A 8 0.67 -32.76 16.11
C LYS A 8 0.43 -31.27 16.45
N TYR A 9 -0.75 -30.75 16.13
CA TYR A 9 -1.04 -29.32 16.21
C TYR A 9 -2.33 -29.05 16.98
N LYS A 10 -2.21 -28.67 18.24
CA LYS A 10 -3.33 -28.47 19.20
C LYS A 10 -4.25 -27.27 18.87
N HIS A 11 -3.84 -26.37 17.98
CA HIS A 11 -4.54 -25.10 17.71
C HIS A 11 -5.07 -24.98 16.27
N TYR A 12 -5.34 -26.11 15.60
CA TYR A 12 -5.92 -26.08 14.26
C TYR A 12 -7.42 -25.80 14.30
N VAL A 13 -7.85 -24.95 13.39
CA VAL A 13 -9.27 -24.69 13.13
C VAL A 13 -9.81 -25.79 12.22
N LYS A 14 -10.94 -26.38 12.63
CA LYS A 14 -11.66 -27.35 11.81
C LYS A 14 -12.75 -26.62 11.02
N PHE A 15 -12.69 -26.78 9.68
CA PHE A 15 -13.68 -26.22 8.77
C PHE A 15 -14.01 -27.27 7.68
N TRP A 16 -15.30 -27.56 7.44
CA TRP A 16 -15.79 -28.58 6.52
C TRP A 16 -15.07 -29.93 6.62
N GLY A 17 -14.77 -30.37 7.82
CA GLY A 17 -14.06 -31.65 8.06
C GLY A 17 -12.55 -31.57 7.98
N PHE A 18 -11.97 -30.52 7.42
CA PHE A 18 -10.54 -30.31 7.34
C PHE A 18 -10.02 -29.54 8.55
N LYS A 19 -8.84 -29.93 9.03
CA LYS A 19 -8.14 -29.24 10.12
C LYS A 19 -6.91 -28.53 9.56
N GLY A 20 -6.73 -27.25 9.85
CA GLY A 20 -5.55 -26.48 9.43
C GLY A 20 -5.32 -25.23 10.27
N PRO A 21 -4.14 -24.60 10.14
CA PRO A 21 -3.88 -23.29 10.73
C PRO A 21 -4.90 -22.26 10.26
N LEU A 22 -5.33 -21.35 11.13
CA LEU A 22 -6.26 -20.27 10.76
C LEU A 22 -5.71 -19.44 9.58
N ALA A 23 -4.42 -19.18 9.58
CA ALA A 23 -3.74 -18.42 8.52
C ALA A 23 -3.88 -19.08 7.13
N CYS A 24 -3.80 -20.42 7.06
CA CYS A 24 -4.05 -21.14 5.80
C CYS A 24 -5.51 -20.99 5.33
N TRP A 25 -6.46 -21.02 6.27
CA TRP A 25 -7.87 -20.80 5.94
C TRP A 25 -8.12 -19.39 5.42
N ILE A 26 -7.49 -18.38 6.01
CA ILE A 26 -7.55 -17.00 5.52
C ILE A 26 -7.01 -16.91 4.09
N CYS A 27 -5.88 -17.56 3.78
CA CYS A 27 -5.33 -17.62 2.42
C CYS A 27 -6.29 -18.32 1.44
N ILE A 28 -6.87 -19.46 1.84
CA ILE A 28 -7.83 -20.20 1.00
C ILE A 28 -9.06 -19.35 0.68
N TRP A 29 -9.65 -18.71 1.69
CA TRP A 29 -10.78 -17.81 1.47
C TRP A 29 -10.41 -16.59 0.64
N GLY A 30 -9.21 -16.04 0.82
CA GLY A 30 -8.67 -14.98 -0.04
C GLY A 30 -8.56 -15.43 -1.49
N MET A 31 -8.06 -16.63 -1.73
CA MET A 31 -7.96 -17.22 -3.07
C MET A 31 -9.34 -17.42 -3.70
N ILE A 32 -10.32 -17.94 -2.94
CA ILE A 32 -11.70 -18.10 -3.40
C ILE A 32 -12.30 -16.73 -3.76
N ALA A 33 -12.10 -15.70 -2.93
CA ALA A 33 -12.57 -14.35 -3.23
C ALA A 33 -11.96 -13.81 -4.54
N MET A 34 -10.65 -13.99 -4.76
CA MET A 34 -9.98 -13.59 -6.00
C MET A 34 -10.56 -14.32 -7.22
N LEU A 35 -10.72 -15.65 -7.13
CA LEU A 35 -11.27 -16.44 -8.24
C LEU A 35 -12.74 -16.08 -8.57
N THR A 36 -13.52 -15.74 -7.54
CA THR A 36 -14.93 -15.34 -7.73
C THR A 36 -15.07 -13.89 -8.19
N SER A 37 -14.06 -13.05 -7.96
CA SER A 37 -14.08 -11.66 -8.43
C SER A 37 -14.09 -11.55 -9.95
N ALA A 38 -13.41 -12.45 -10.67
CA ALA A 38 -13.33 -12.40 -12.13
C ALA A 38 -14.70 -12.58 -12.85
N PRO A 39 -15.49 -13.65 -12.58
CA PRO A 39 -16.82 -13.76 -13.17
C PRO A 39 -17.79 -12.68 -12.64
N PHE A 40 -17.57 -12.16 -11.43
CA PHE A 40 -18.33 -11.02 -10.90
C PHE A 40 -18.03 -9.74 -11.68
N ASP A 41 -16.76 -9.52 -12.04
CA ASP A 41 -16.31 -8.38 -12.84
C ASP A 41 -16.86 -8.44 -14.26
N ASP A 42 -16.81 -9.59 -14.91
CA ASP A 42 -17.41 -9.81 -16.23
C ASP A 42 -18.92 -9.51 -16.21
N TRP A 43 -19.66 -10.06 -15.24
CA TRP A 43 -21.08 -9.75 -15.07
C TRP A 43 -21.32 -8.26 -14.82
N TRP A 44 -20.48 -7.62 -13.99
CA TRP A 44 -20.58 -6.20 -13.68
C TRP A 44 -20.43 -5.35 -14.94
N HIS A 45 -19.39 -5.61 -15.74
CA HIS A 45 -19.14 -4.88 -16.98
C HIS A 45 -20.23 -5.10 -18.03
N ASN A 46 -20.75 -6.31 -18.16
CA ASN A 46 -21.87 -6.61 -19.06
C ASN A 46 -23.19 -5.92 -18.66
N THR A 47 -23.35 -5.62 -17.36
CA THR A 47 -24.59 -5.02 -16.82
C THR A 47 -24.50 -3.50 -16.75
N TYR A 48 -23.38 -2.96 -16.31
CA TYR A 48 -23.21 -1.53 -15.99
C TYR A 48 -22.19 -0.81 -16.89
N GLY A 49 -21.50 -1.51 -17.76
CA GLY A 49 -20.42 -0.96 -18.60
C GLY A 49 -19.06 -0.98 -17.90
N LEU A 50 -18.04 -0.43 -18.58
CA LEU A 50 -16.68 -0.39 -18.06
C LEU A 50 -16.56 0.54 -16.85
N ASP A 51 -15.76 0.13 -15.89
CA ASP A 51 -15.49 0.93 -14.70
C ASP A 51 -14.72 2.20 -15.03
N VAL A 52 -15.15 3.29 -14.43
CA VAL A 52 -14.48 4.59 -14.51
C VAL A 52 -13.48 4.76 -13.36
N GLN A 53 -13.64 3.98 -12.30
CA GLN A 53 -12.82 4.04 -11.09
C GLN A 53 -12.33 2.65 -10.71
N ILE A 54 -11.12 2.59 -10.14
CA ILE A 54 -10.53 1.32 -9.68
C ILE A 54 -11.33 0.67 -8.54
N VAL A 55 -12.08 1.45 -7.78
CA VAL A 55 -12.87 0.96 -6.64
C VAL A 55 -14.30 0.66 -7.09
N SER A 56 -14.47 -0.47 -7.78
CA SER A 56 -15.79 -1.08 -8.10
C SER A 56 -16.07 -2.28 -7.17
N PRO A 57 -17.31 -2.74 -7.04
CA PRO A 57 -17.64 -3.89 -6.19
C PRO A 57 -16.83 -5.16 -6.49
N PRO A 58 -16.64 -5.61 -7.75
CA PRO A 58 -15.79 -6.77 -8.02
C PRO A 58 -14.32 -6.52 -7.68
N HIS A 59 -13.78 -5.31 -7.95
CA HIS A 59 -12.42 -4.95 -7.58
C HIS A 59 -12.22 -4.88 -6.06
N ILE A 60 -13.25 -4.50 -5.29
CA ILE A 60 -13.21 -4.58 -3.82
C ILE A 60 -13.08 -6.04 -3.37
N VAL A 61 -13.84 -6.97 -3.97
CA VAL A 61 -13.75 -8.40 -3.66
C VAL A 61 -12.36 -8.94 -3.97
N LEU A 62 -11.80 -8.57 -5.12
CA LEU A 62 -10.43 -8.90 -5.52
C LEU A 62 -9.41 -8.36 -4.50
N ALA A 63 -9.51 -7.09 -4.16
CA ALA A 63 -8.59 -6.43 -3.23
C ALA A 63 -8.63 -7.06 -1.82
N LEU A 64 -9.83 -7.38 -1.33
CA LEU A 64 -10.00 -8.08 -0.05
C LEU A 64 -9.42 -9.49 -0.10
N GLY A 65 -9.56 -10.19 -1.23
CA GLY A 65 -8.95 -11.50 -1.46
C GLY A 65 -7.43 -11.46 -1.39
N ILE A 66 -6.80 -10.53 -2.10
CA ILE A 66 -5.35 -10.32 -2.08
C ILE A 66 -4.89 -9.93 -0.66
N PHE A 67 -5.60 -9.01 -0.01
CA PHE A 67 -5.29 -8.60 1.37
C PHE A 67 -5.36 -9.79 2.34
N ALA A 68 -6.36 -10.65 2.22
CA ALA A 68 -6.48 -11.86 3.04
C ALA A 68 -5.30 -12.82 2.83
N ILE A 69 -4.83 -13.01 1.59
CA ILE A 69 -3.66 -13.82 1.29
C ILE A 69 -2.40 -13.25 1.96
N PHE A 70 -2.16 -11.95 1.83
CA PHE A 70 -0.99 -11.30 2.46
C PHE A 70 -1.06 -11.36 3.99
N LEU A 71 -2.24 -11.12 4.56
CA LEU A 71 -2.45 -11.18 6.01
C LEU A 71 -2.29 -12.62 6.53
N GLY A 72 -2.83 -13.61 5.82
CA GLY A 72 -2.66 -15.01 6.16
C GLY A 72 -1.20 -15.45 6.07
N SER A 73 -0.49 -15.05 5.01
CA SER A 73 0.94 -15.32 4.85
C SER A 73 1.77 -14.71 5.99
N LEU A 74 1.47 -13.46 6.38
CA LEU A 74 2.12 -12.80 7.50
C LEU A 74 1.86 -13.53 8.83
N GLN A 75 0.63 -14.02 9.06
CA GLN A 75 0.31 -14.82 10.24
C GLN A 75 1.06 -16.17 10.24
N LEU A 76 1.19 -16.83 9.09
CA LEU A 76 2.01 -18.04 8.96
C LEU A 76 3.46 -17.79 9.33
N VAL A 77 4.05 -16.71 8.81
CA VAL A 77 5.43 -16.33 9.15
C VAL A 77 5.59 -16.11 10.65
N LEU A 78 4.63 -15.43 11.30
CA LEU A 78 4.65 -15.22 12.75
C LEU A 78 4.53 -16.55 13.53
N ALA A 79 3.67 -17.46 13.08
CA ALA A 79 3.49 -18.76 13.70
C ALA A 79 4.75 -19.62 13.58
N GLU A 80 5.34 -19.70 12.37
CA GLU A 80 6.58 -20.45 12.13
C GLU A 80 7.77 -19.85 12.91
N ARG A 81 7.86 -18.52 12.98
CA ARG A 81 8.86 -17.85 13.80
C ARG A 81 8.79 -18.26 15.28
N ASN A 82 7.59 -18.42 15.81
CA ASN A 82 7.40 -18.81 17.22
C ASN A 82 7.80 -20.27 17.48
N LEU A 83 7.87 -21.09 16.42
CA LEU A 83 8.31 -22.48 16.44
C LEU A 83 9.79 -22.67 16.12
N ALA A 84 10.39 -21.70 15.47
CA ALA A 84 11.73 -21.78 14.92
C ALA A 84 12.82 -21.78 16.01
N GLN A 85 13.93 -22.44 15.72
CA GLN A 85 15.15 -22.31 16.51
C GLN A 85 15.69 -20.88 16.46
N GLU A 86 16.45 -20.46 17.48
CA GLU A 86 16.96 -19.10 17.59
C GLU A 86 17.77 -18.65 16.36
N SER A 87 18.53 -19.54 15.76
CA SER A 87 19.30 -19.31 14.53
C SER A 87 18.43 -18.95 13.31
N GLN A 88 17.18 -19.41 13.27
CA GLN A 88 16.25 -19.23 12.17
C GLN A 88 15.31 -18.04 12.38
N LYS A 89 15.11 -17.57 13.62
CA LYS A 89 14.13 -16.50 13.94
C LYS A 89 14.36 -15.22 13.15
N LYS A 90 15.63 -14.89 12.89
CA LYS A 90 16.00 -13.69 12.14
C LYS A 90 15.46 -13.71 10.70
N ILE A 91 15.47 -14.85 10.05
CA ILE A 91 14.91 -15.02 8.69
C ILE A 91 13.39 -14.74 8.69
N TYR A 92 12.67 -15.32 9.67
CA TYR A 92 11.24 -15.08 9.80
C TYR A 92 10.91 -13.62 10.16
N ASP A 93 11.75 -12.93 10.93
CA ASP A 93 11.58 -11.51 11.19
C ASP A 93 11.69 -10.68 9.90
N TYR A 94 12.61 -10.99 8.99
CA TYR A 94 12.69 -10.32 7.69
C TYR A 94 11.55 -10.72 6.75
N LEU A 95 11.14 -11.97 6.71
CA LEU A 95 9.96 -12.40 5.93
C LEU A 95 8.67 -11.71 6.41
N TYR A 96 8.54 -11.46 7.72
CA TYR A 96 7.46 -10.68 8.28
C TYR A 96 7.45 -9.24 7.75
N LEU A 97 8.60 -8.57 7.74
CA LEU A 97 8.73 -7.20 7.23
C LEU A 97 8.46 -7.13 5.72
N TYR A 98 8.90 -8.16 4.99
CA TYR A 98 8.60 -8.30 3.56
C TYR A 98 7.10 -8.45 3.32
N ALA A 99 6.41 -9.33 4.02
CA ALA A 99 4.96 -9.50 3.92
C ALA A 99 4.20 -8.20 4.29
N ALA A 100 4.66 -7.48 5.31
CA ALA A 100 4.10 -6.19 5.68
C ALA A 100 4.29 -5.13 4.59
N SER A 101 5.43 -5.13 3.89
CA SER A 101 5.68 -4.22 2.77
C SER A 101 4.78 -4.51 1.56
N LEU A 102 4.42 -5.77 1.32
CA LEU A 102 3.45 -6.14 0.28
C LEU A 102 2.04 -5.63 0.62
N ILE A 103 1.66 -5.64 1.91
CA ILE A 103 0.40 -5.03 2.35
C ILE A 103 0.43 -3.52 2.11
N LEU A 104 1.54 -2.85 2.40
CA LEU A 104 1.70 -1.42 2.11
C LEU A 104 1.58 -1.13 0.60
N LEU A 105 2.20 -1.98 -0.23
CA LEU A 105 2.10 -1.90 -1.69
C LEU A 105 0.65 -2.09 -2.17
N GLN A 106 -0.10 -3.02 -1.59
CA GLN A 106 -1.51 -3.25 -1.88
C GLN A 106 -2.35 -1.98 -1.63
N PHE A 107 -2.16 -1.32 -0.50
CA PHE A 107 -2.86 -0.05 -0.23
C PHE A 107 -2.45 1.05 -1.21
N CYS A 108 -1.19 1.09 -1.64
CA CYS A 108 -0.75 2.02 -2.66
C CYS A 108 -1.48 1.79 -4.00
N ILE A 109 -1.70 0.54 -4.39
CA ILE A 109 -2.46 0.21 -5.61
C ILE A 109 -3.91 0.65 -5.49
N ILE A 110 -4.59 0.34 -4.38
CA ILE A 110 -5.99 0.73 -4.15
C ILE A 110 -6.16 2.26 -4.15
N LEU A 111 -5.18 2.98 -3.63
CA LEU A 111 -5.23 4.44 -3.51
C LEU A 111 -4.59 5.16 -4.71
N THR A 112 -4.26 4.46 -5.80
CA THR A 112 -3.56 5.05 -6.95
C THR A 112 -4.29 6.28 -7.50
N GLU A 113 -5.60 6.23 -7.66
CA GLU A 113 -6.38 7.34 -8.22
C GLU A 113 -6.35 8.62 -7.37
N TYR A 114 -6.08 8.49 -6.08
CA TYR A 114 -5.91 9.62 -5.16
C TYR A 114 -4.46 10.06 -5.01
N SER A 115 -3.52 9.29 -5.55
CA SER A 115 -2.07 9.47 -5.35
C SER A 115 -1.34 9.97 -6.59
N PHE A 116 -2.05 10.23 -7.70
CA PHE A 116 -1.44 10.82 -8.89
C PHE A 116 -0.70 12.11 -8.54
N VAL A 117 0.43 12.35 -9.21
CA VAL A 117 1.32 13.49 -8.90
C VAL A 117 0.56 14.80 -8.88
N ASN A 118 -0.34 15.02 -9.85
CA ASN A 118 -1.19 16.21 -9.93
C ASN A 118 -2.25 16.33 -8.81
N LYS A 119 -2.46 15.27 -8.00
CA LYS A 119 -3.39 15.28 -6.86
C LYS A 119 -2.69 15.38 -5.51
N GLN A 120 -1.36 15.33 -5.48
CA GLN A 120 -0.58 15.27 -4.23
C GLN A 120 -0.54 16.59 -3.44
N HIS A 121 -1.18 17.65 -3.94
CA HIS A 121 -1.44 18.90 -3.19
C HIS A 121 -2.89 19.00 -2.69
N SER A 122 -3.70 17.93 -2.81
CA SER A 122 -5.09 17.92 -2.36
C SER A 122 -5.25 17.43 -0.92
N LEU A 123 -6.33 17.84 -0.28
CA LEU A 123 -6.70 17.37 1.04
C LEU A 123 -6.98 15.86 1.06
N GLU A 124 -7.68 15.36 0.05
CA GLU A 124 -8.05 13.95 -0.09
C GLU A 124 -6.81 13.06 -0.10
N PHE A 125 -5.77 13.45 -0.82
CA PHE A 125 -4.52 12.73 -0.86
C PHE A 125 -3.90 12.60 0.54
N TYR A 126 -3.72 13.70 1.28
CA TYR A 126 -3.14 13.65 2.62
C TYR A 126 -4.02 12.92 3.62
N LYS A 127 -5.34 13.12 3.55
CA LYS A 127 -6.31 12.44 4.42
C LYS A 127 -6.23 10.92 4.25
N LEU A 128 -6.30 10.42 3.02
CA LEU A 128 -6.25 8.98 2.74
C LEU A 128 -4.86 8.40 3.06
N SER A 129 -3.80 9.10 2.67
CA SER A 129 -2.43 8.68 2.93
C SER A 129 -2.15 8.52 4.42
N THR A 130 -2.54 9.49 5.24
CA THR A 130 -2.29 9.43 6.70
C THR A 130 -3.12 8.36 7.39
N ILE A 131 -4.36 8.12 6.93
CA ILE A 131 -5.22 7.06 7.47
C ILE A 131 -4.65 5.69 7.11
N PHE A 132 -4.38 5.40 5.85
CA PHE A 132 -4.05 4.05 5.40
C PHE A 132 -2.57 3.73 5.51
N TYR A 133 -1.66 4.57 5.01
CA TYR A 133 -0.23 4.28 5.11
C TYR A 133 0.29 4.41 6.53
N GLY A 134 -0.22 5.40 7.29
CA GLY A 134 0.06 5.53 8.71
C GLY A 134 -0.38 4.29 9.50
N PHE A 135 -1.59 3.78 9.25
CA PHE A 135 -2.08 2.54 9.84
C PHE A 135 -1.14 1.37 9.56
N VAL A 136 -0.83 1.11 8.29
CA VAL A 136 -0.02 -0.06 7.89
C VAL A 136 1.37 0.01 8.51
N ILE A 137 2.06 1.14 8.35
CA ILE A 137 3.43 1.31 8.86
C ILE A 137 3.45 1.11 10.38
N ILE A 138 2.53 1.71 11.14
CA ILE A 138 2.51 1.60 12.60
C ILE A 138 2.06 0.22 13.05
N ALA A 139 0.99 -0.35 12.45
CA ALA A 139 0.47 -1.65 12.85
C ALA A 139 1.52 -2.75 12.76
N PHE A 140 2.22 -2.81 11.64
CA PHE A 140 3.19 -3.86 11.39
C PHE A 140 4.55 -3.58 12.03
N SER A 141 5.01 -2.34 12.07
CA SER A 141 6.29 -2.02 12.74
C SER A 141 6.20 -2.20 14.26
N GLU A 142 5.06 -1.84 14.89
CA GLU A 142 4.86 -2.05 16.33
C GLU A 142 4.73 -3.54 16.71
N ALA A 143 4.26 -4.39 15.80
CA ALA A 143 4.23 -5.84 16.01
C ALA A 143 5.57 -6.52 15.73
N ALA A 144 6.44 -5.90 14.97
CA ALA A 144 7.75 -6.42 14.61
C ALA A 144 8.70 -6.47 15.83
N ARG A 145 9.63 -7.43 15.79
CA ARG A 145 10.72 -7.58 16.78
C ARG A 145 12.04 -6.99 16.31
N THR A 146 12.06 -6.50 15.08
CA THR A 146 13.23 -5.90 14.44
C THR A 146 13.31 -4.41 14.78
N LYS A 147 14.52 -3.94 15.09
CA LYS A 147 14.80 -2.51 15.19
C LYS A 147 14.64 -1.88 13.80
N TYR A 148 14.17 -0.66 13.72
CA TYR A 148 13.92 0.06 12.46
C TYR A 148 12.91 -0.62 11.51
N ALA A 149 11.92 -1.30 12.07
CA ALA A 149 10.93 -2.04 11.29
C ALA A 149 10.08 -1.15 10.37
N ALA A 150 9.70 0.06 10.80
CA ALA A 150 8.95 1.00 9.97
C ALA A 150 9.78 1.43 8.74
N THR A 151 11.05 1.75 8.96
CA THR A 151 12.00 2.11 7.91
C THR A 151 12.18 0.97 6.90
N ILE A 152 12.34 -0.27 7.37
CA ILE A 152 12.53 -1.44 6.49
C ILE A 152 11.26 -1.69 5.66
N ILE A 153 10.07 -1.64 6.25
CA ILE A 153 8.80 -1.81 5.54
C ILE A 153 8.65 -0.75 4.44
N ALA A 154 8.89 0.53 4.77
CA ALA A 154 8.80 1.61 3.80
C ALA A 154 9.89 1.53 2.71
N SER A 155 11.11 1.10 3.06
CA SER A 155 12.19 0.89 2.09
C SER A 155 11.88 -0.24 1.11
N LEU A 156 11.38 -1.36 1.59
CA LEU A 156 10.97 -2.49 0.74
C LEU A 156 9.82 -2.08 -0.19
N TYR A 157 8.82 -1.36 0.31
CA TYR A 157 7.78 -0.77 -0.53
C TYR A 157 8.38 0.10 -1.64
N MET A 158 9.29 1.00 -1.28
CA MET A 158 9.94 1.90 -2.24
C MET A 158 10.74 1.13 -3.29
N ILE A 159 11.49 0.12 -2.88
CA ILE A 159 12.25 -0.76 -3.79
C ILE A 159 11.31 -1.47 -4.78
N HIS A 160 10.20 -2.06 -4.31
CA HIS A 160 9.24 -2.70 -5.21
C HIS A 160 8.68 -1.74 -6.25
N ARG A 161 8.28 -0.54 -5.81
CA ARG A 161 7.75 0.50 -6.70
C ARG A 161 8.78 0.96 -7.73
N LEU A 162 10.02 1.17 -7.31
CA LEU A 162 11.11 1.57 -8.22
C LEU A 162 11.45 0.46 -9.22
N LEU A 163 11.47 -0.81 -8.79
CA LEU A 163 11.68 -1.93 -9.70
C LEU A 163 10.57 -2.02 -10.75
N ILE A 164 9.32 -1.86 -10.36
CA ILE A 164 8.19 -1.82 -11.32
C ILE A 164 8.35 -0.61 -12.24
N LEU A 165 8.67 0.57 -11.72
CA LEU A 165 8.85 1.80 -12.48
C LEU A 165 9.93 1.68 -13.56
N TRP A 166 11.05 1.04 -13.26
CA TRP A 166 12.19 0.98 -14.15
C TRP A 166 12.23 -0.27 -15.03
N ILE A 167 11.64 -1.38 -14.59
CA ILE A 167 11.69 -2.66 -15.30
C ILE A 167 10.47 -2.87 -16.18
N LEU A 168 9.27 -2.55 -15.70
CA LEU A 168 8.03 -2.81 -16.43
C LEU A 168 8.01 -2.18 -17.83
N PRO A 169 8.44 -0.91 -18.04
CA PRO A 169 8.46 -0.28 -19.35
C PRO A 169 9.50 -0.84 -20.32
N LEU A 170 10.29 -1.81 -19.92
CA LEU A 170 11.22 -2.50 -20.83
C LEU A 170 10.53 -3.59 -21.68
N PHE A 171 9.29 -3.95 -21.35
CA PHE A 171 8.52 -4.97 -22.05
C PHE A 171 7.49 -4.34 -22.96
N GLU A 172 7.37 -4.91 -24.16
CA GLU A 172 6.36 -4.50 -25.12
C GLU A 172 4.95 -4.83 -24.62
N ALA A 173 4.03 -3.95 -24.92
CA ALA A 173 2.61 -4.12 -24.62
C ALA A 173 1.76 -3.31 -25.59
N GLU A 174 0.61 -3.86 -25.95
CA GLU A 174 -0.38 -3.19 -26.80
C GLU A 174 -1.70 -3.02 -26.01
N PRO A 175 -2.40 -1.88 -26.19
CA PRO A 175 -3.71 -1.72 -25.60
C PRO A 175 -4.71 -2.63 -26.31
N LEU A 176 -5.43 -3.48 -25.54
CA LEU A 176 -6.44 -4.42 -26.07
C LEU A 176 -7.85 -3.85 -26.01
N LEU A 177 -8.09 -2.87 -25.15
CA LEU A 177 -9.42 -2.29 -24.95
C LEU A 177 -9.47 -0.85 -25.47
N GLY A 178 -10.53 -0.53 -26.19
CA GLY A 178 -10.79 0.82 -26.65
C GLY A 178 -11.71 1.61 -25.71
N PRO A 179 -11.78 2.94 -25.89
CA PRO A 179 -11.09 3.73 -26.88
C PRO A 179 -9.61 3.96 -26.55
N ILE A 180 -8.76 3.86 -27.58
CA ILE A 180 -7.32 4.12 -27.48
C ILE A 180 -7.11 5.60 -27.72
N TYR A 181 -6.70 6.33 -26.67
CA TYR A 181 -6.41 7.76 -26.76
C TYR A 181 -4.95 8.05 -27.08
N ARG A 182 -4.09 7.03 -26.98
CA ARG A 182 -2.64 7.14 -27.15
C ARG A 182 -2.07 5.88 -27.74
N GLU A 183 -1.07 6.05 -28.57
CA GLU A 183 -0.27 4.96 -29.07
C GLU A 183 0.64 4.46 -27.92
N ILE A 184 0.39 3.24 -27.45
CA ILE A 184 1.13 2.59 -26.38
C ILE A 184 1.79 1.36 -26.96
N THR A 185 3.12 1.28 -26.86
CA THR A 185 3.91 0.17 -27.39
C THR A 185 4.60 -0.64 -26.30
N HIS A 186 4.60 -0.14 -25.08
CA HIS A 186 5.23 -0.77 -23.92
C HIS A 186 4.36 -0.62 -22.67
N TYR A 187 4.59 -1.44 -21.65
CA TYR A 187 3.90 -1.31 -20.39
C TYR A 187 4.10 0.07 -19.77
N VAL A 188 3.01 0.64 -19.31
CA VAL A 188 3.00 1.91 -18.59
C VAL A 188 3.36 1.68 -17.14
N ALA A 189 4.46 2.26 -16.70
CA ALA A 189 4.85 2.19 -15.30
C ALA A 189 3.90 3.04 -14.43
N PRO A 190 3.69 2.62 -13.17
CA PRO A 190 3.05 3.49 -12.19
C PRO A 190 3.95 4.67 -11.85
N GLU A 191 3.38 5.72 -11.30
CA GLU A 191 4.10 6.92 -10.88
C GLU A 191 5.17 6.63 -9.82
N PHE A 192 6.11 7.57 -9.66
CA PHE A 192 7.18 7.49 -8.67
C PHE A 192 6.63 7.23 -7.27
N PRO A 193 7.29 6.38 -6.45
CA PRO A 193 6.79 6.02 -5.14
C PRO A 193 6.72 7.21 -4.17
N LEU A 194 5.71 7.19 -3.29
CA LEU A 194 5.57 8.16 -2.21
C LEU A 194 6.74 8.05 -1.22
N LEU A 195 7.20 9.18 -0.68
CA LEU A 195 8.33 9.26 0.26
C LEU A 195 7.97 8.78 1.68
N LEU A 196 7.30 7.64 1.80
CA LEU A 196 6.90 7.05 3.08
C LEU A 196 8.08 6.65 3.97
N ILE A 197 9.27 6.53 3.39
CA ILE A 197 10.49 6.20 4.12
C ILE A 197 10.89 7.29 5.14
N ILE A 198 10.63 8.57 4.81
CA ILE A 198 11.06 9.68 5.67
C ILE A 198 10.29 9.70 7.00
N PRO A 199 8.94 9.73 7.02
CA PRO A 199 8.19 9.61 8.27
C PRO A 199 8.47 8.29 9.00
N ALA A 200 8.72 7.18 8.29
CA ALA A 200 9.05 5.90 8.89
C ALA A 200 10.37 5.93 9.67
N ILE A 201 11.41 6.59 9.15
CA ILE A 201 12.69 6.80 9.85
C ILE A 201 12.46 7.56 11.16
N ILE A 202 11.73 8.67 11.13
CA ILE A 202 11.45 9.48 12.31
C ILE A 202 10.67 8.69 13.37
N ILE A 203 9.66 7.91 12.92
CA ILE A 203 8.91 7.01 13.82
C ILE A 203 9.84 6.01 14.51
N ASP A 204 10.73 5.36 13.77
CA ASP A 204 11.67 4.40 14.34
C ASP A 204 12.68 5.05 15.31
N ILE A 205 13.13 6.27 15.02
CA ILE A 205 13.97 7.05 15.93
C ILE A 205 13.22 7.32 17.25
N VAL A 206 11.97 7.77 17.18
CA VAL A 206 11.15 8.03 18.37
C VAL A 206 10.90 6.75 19.17
N ARG A 207 10.55 5.65 18.47
CA ARG A 207 10.39 4.33 19.11
C ARG A 207 11.63 3.84 19.82
N SER A 208 12.80 4.12 19.28
CA SER A 208 14.09 3.67 19.87
C SER A 208 14.54 4.50 21.05
N ARG A 209 14.12 5.77 21.13
CA ARG A 209 14.56 6.72 22.17
C ARG A 209 13.57 6.90 23.31
N PHE A 210 12.28 6.72 23.05
CA PHE A 210 11.23 7.01 24.01
C PHE A 210 10.35 5.79 24.30
N THR A 211 10.26 5.42 25.58
CA THR A 211 9.34 4.38 26.04
C THR A 211 7.98 4.99 26.36
N LEU A 212 7.09 4.97 25.39
CA LEU A 212 5.73 5.47 25.54
C LEU A 212 4.81 4.34 26.02
N SER A 213 4.30 4.43 27.24
CA SER A 213 3.42 3.39 27.84
C SER A 213 1.97 3.52 27.38
N SER A 214 1.47 4.74 27.25
CA SER A 214 0.09 4.99 26.83
C SER A 214 -0.09 4.82 25.32
N LYS A 215 -1.06 3.96 24.91
CA LYS A 215 -1.41 3.79 23.50
C LYS A 215 -1.98 5.07 22.88
N ILE A 216 -2.75 5.85 23.66
CA ILE A 216 -3.34 7.10 23.19
C ILE A 216 -2.23 8.10 22.92
N LEU A 217 -1.27 8.27 23.85
CA LEU A 217 -0.15 9.17 23.66
C LEU A 217 0.72 8.75 22.48
N LYS A 218 0.98 7.43 22.31
CA LYS A 218 1.64 6.90 21.11
C LYS A 218 0.90 7.26 19.83
N ALA A 219 -0.42 7.06 19.80
CA ALA A 219 -1.23 7.36 18.63
C ALA A 219 -1.15 8.84 18.26
N ILE A 220 -1.25 9.73 19.24
CA ILE A 220 -1.12 11.19 19.02
C ILE A 220 0.27 11.53 18.45
N ILE A 221 1.34 11.06 19.10
CA ILE A 221 2.71 11.38 18.68
C ILE A 221 2.99 10.84 17.28
N PHE A 222 2.65 9.58 17.01
CA PHE A 222 2.92 8.97 15.69
C PHE A 222 2.04 9.58 14.58
N ALA A 223 0.80 9.98 14.89
CA ALA A 223 -0.06 10.67 13.94
C ALA A 223 0.50 12.05 13.59
N ILE A 224 0.94 12.82 14.58
CA ILE A 224 1.58 14.11 14.36
C ILE A 224 2.84 13.95 13.50
N ILE A 225 3.73 13.04 13.88
CA ILE A 225 4.97 12.78 13.15
C ILE A 225 4.66 12.38 11.71
N PHE A 226 3.81 11.34 11.52
CA PHE A 226 3.51 10.85 10.19
C PHE A 226 2.88 11.95 9.34
N THR A 227 1.84 12.61 9.84
CA THR A 227 1.09 13.61 9.08
C THR A 227 1.97 14.81 8.71
N LEU A 228 2.71 15.39 9.67
CA LEU A 228 3.51 16.58 9.41
C LEU A 228 4.73 16.30 8.55
N ILE A 229 5.46 15.23 8.86
CA ILE A 229 6.68 14.89 8.09
C ILE A 229 6.29 14.48 6.67
N PHE A 230 5.23 13.67 6.50
CA PHE A 230 4.76 13.28 5.18
C PHE A 230 4.24 14.49 4.39
N LEU A 231 3.45 15.38 5.02
CA LEU A 231 3.00 16.61 4.37
C LEU A 231 4.19 17.45 3.87
N LEU A 232 5.16 17.74 4.75
CA LEU A 232 6.30 18.58 4.40
C LEU A 232 7.17 17.96 3.30
N THR A 233 7.45 16.66 3.40
CA THR A 233 8.35 16.01 2.44
C THR A 233 7.66 15.74 1.10
N GLN A 234 6.43 15.24 1.11
CA GLN A 234 5.72 14.90 -0.12
C GLN A 234 5.23 16.13 -0.86
N TRP A 235 4.86 17.20 -0.18
CA TRP A 235 4.46 18.46 -0.81
C TRP A 235 5.53 19.00 -1.75
N TYR A 236 6.72 19.25 -1.23
CA TYR A 236 7.84 19.75 -2.04
C TYR A 236 8.34 18.73 -3.05
N PHE A 237 8.26 17.45 -2.73
CA PHE A 237 8.65 16.41 -3.67
C PHE A 237 7.67 16.31 -4.85
N SER A 238 6.38 16.50 -4.61
CA SER A 238 5.40 16.54 -5.71
C SER A 238 5.53 17.79 -6.58
N GLU A 239 5.89 18.94 -6.01
CA GLU A 239 6.28 20.12 -6.81
C GLU A 239 7.47 19.82 -7.72
N PHE A 240 8.49 19.14 -7.17
CA PHE A 240 9.63 18.69 -7.97
C PHE A 240 9.19 17.71 -9.08
N LEU A 241 8.35 16.71 -8.78
CA LEU A 241 7.86 15.75 -9.77
C LEU A 241 7.03 16.41 -10.88
N LEU A 242 6.36 17.53 -10.61
CA LEU A 242 5.63 18.33 -11.59
C LEU A 242 6.55 19.23 -12.42
N SER A 243 7.79 19.44 -12.01
CA SER A 243 8.74 20.31 -12.70
C SER A 243 9.40 19.63 -13.92
N GLU A 244 10.02 20.42 -14.76
CA GLU A 244 10.81 19.93 -15.90
C GLU A 244 12.01 19.05 -15.49
N TYR A 245 12.56 19.26 -14.29
CA TYR A 245 13.70 18.50 -13.76
C TYR A 245 13.41 17.02 -13.49
N ALA A 246 12.14 16.67 -13.21
CA ALA A 246 11.71 15.29 -13.01
C ALA A 246 11.34 14.58 -14.33
N ARG A 247 11.43 15.27 -15.50
CA ARG A 247 11.07 14.70 -16.79
C ARG A 247 12.20 13.86 -17.37
N ASN A 248 12.46 12.77 -16.72
CA ASN A 248 13.47 11.81 -17.13
C ASN A 248 13.06 10.40 -16.73
N TRP A 249 13.79 9.42 -17.21
CA TRP A 249 13.51 8.02 -16.96
C TRP A 249 13.53 7.64 -15.48
N VAL A 250 14.39 8.26 -14.68
CA VAL A 250 14.48 7.95 -13.23
C VAL A 250 13.14 8.18 -12.53
N PHE A 251 12.41 9.23 -12.92
CA PHE A 251 11.11 9.57 -12.36
C PHE A 251 9.91 9.06 -13.20
N GLY A 252 10.17 8.21 -14.21
CA GLY A 252 9.12 7.63 -15.05
C GLY A 252 8.53 8.59 -16.09
N SER A 253 9.20 9.67 -16.41
CA SER A 253 8.72 10.75 -17.29
C SER A 253 9.64 11.03 -18.49
N ASP A 254 10.40 10.04 -18.94
CA ASP A 254 11.30 10.23 -20.08
C ASP A 254 10.59 10.01 -21.42
N ARG A 255 10.36 11.09 -22.16
CA ARG A 255 9.70 11.06 -23.47
C ARG A 255 10.59 10.55 -24.62
N ASN A 256 11.87 10.36 -24.40
CA ASN A 256 12.84 9.94 -25.42
C ASN A 256 13.18 8.44 -25.35
N LYS A 257 12.56 7.70 -24.46
CA LYS A 257 12.77 6.26 -24.29
C LYS A 257 11.66 5.44 -24.95
N PRO A 258 11.96 4.26 -25.53
CA PRO A 258 10.97 3.46 -26.23
C PRO A 258 9.82 2.98 -25.32
N PHE A 259 10.03 2.90 -24.01
CA PHE A 259 9.03 2.51 -23.03
C PHE A 259 8.25 3.70 -22.45
N TRP A 260 8.59 4.91 -22.84
CA TRP A 260 7.84 6.09 -22.39
C TRP A 260 6.45 6.11 -23.06
N VAL A 261 5.44 6.38 -22.30
CA VAL A 261 4.08 6.57 -22.80
C VAL A 261 3.92 8.03 -23.22
N PRO A 262 3.84 8.30 -24.51
CA PRO A 262 3.63 9.67 -24.96
C PRO A 262 2.25 10.13 -24.54
N VAL A 263 2.20 11.11 -23.68
CA VAL A 263 0.98 11.79 -23.27
C VAL A 263 0.69 12.94 -24.24
N GLY A 264 0.70 12.70 -25.56
CA GLY A 264 0.55 13.77 -26.53
C GLY A 264 1.60 14.86 -26.33
N ASP A 265 1.31 16.08 -26.75
CA ASP A 265 2.13 17.24 -26.38
C ASP A 265 2.09 17.43 -24.87
N PHE A 266 3.19 17.04 -24.25
CA PHE A 266 3.36 17.12 -22.81
C PHE A 266 3.46 18.59 -22.44
N ASN A 267 2.33 19.23 -22.34
CA ASN A 267 2.22 20.59 -21.84
C ASN A 267 2.29 20.55 -20.31
N PHE A 268 2.94 21.52 -19.68
CA PHE A 268 2.97 21.64 -18.22
C PHE A 268 1.57 21.74 -17.62
N GLU A 269 0.65 22.42 -18.29
CA GLU A 269 -0.77 22.52 -17.94
C GLU A 269 -1.43 21.17 -17.74
N TYR A 270 -0.86 20.12 -18.29
CA TYR A 270 -1.31 18.74 -18.16
C TYR A 270 -1.18 18.20 -16.73
N TRP A 271 -0.25 18.74 -15.96
CA TRP A 271 0.03 18.38 -14.59
C TRP A 271 -0.52 19.37 -13.58
N ASP A 272 -1.22 20.39 -14.06
CA ASP A 272 -1.95 21.28 -13.18
C ASP A 272 -2.98 20.51 -12.37
N TYR A 273 -3.21 20.96 -11.14
CA TYR A 273 -4.09 20.30 -10.17
C TYR A 273 -5.53 20.14 -10.66
N ASP A 274 -5.91 20.91 -11.63
CA ASP A 274 -7.23 20.91 -12.24
C ASP A 274 -7.36 19.93 -13.41
N TRP A 275 -6.30 19.23 -13.77
CA TRP A 275 -6.28 18.43 -14.97
C TRP A 275 -6.75 17.00 -14.76
N THR A 276 -7.54 16.48 -15.70
CA THR A 276 -7.92 15.07 -15.79
C THR A 276 -7.51 14.51 -17.14
N PRO A 277 -7.33 13.17 -17.26
CA PRO A 277 -7.09 12.51 -18.55
C PRO A 277 -8.12 12.82 -19.62
N TYR A 278 -9.27 13.29 -19.24
CA TYR A 278 -10.40 13.59 -20.14
C TYR A 278 -10.61 15.08 -20.41
N GLY A 279 -9.65 15.92 -20.06
CA GLY A 279 -9.73 17.36 -20.26
C GLY A 279 -10.71 18.09 -19.33
N HIS A 280 -11.22 17.43 -18.30
CA HIS A 280 -12.12 18.03 -17.31
C HIS A 280 -11.34 18.44 -16.07
N LYS A 281 -11.59 19.63 -15.57
CA LYS A 281 -11.04 20.11 -14.31
C LYS A 281 -11.76 19.39 -13.15
N ILE A 282 -11.00 18.70 -12.30
CA ILE A 282 -11.54 18.15 -11.05
C ILE A 282 -11.22 19.16 -9.95
N PRO A 283 -12.24 19.74 -9.30
CA PRO A 283 -12.02 20.57 -8.13
C PRO A 283 -11.36 19.74 -7.03
N MET A 284 -10.20 20.20 -6.54
CA MET A 284 -9.54 19.58 -5.42
C MET A 284 -9.80 20.37 -4.14
N SER A 285 -10.06 19.66 -3.03
CA SER A 285 -10.24 20.32 -1.76
C SER A 285 -8.91 20.90 -1.27
N PRO A 286 -8.88 22.18 -0.88
CA PRO A 286 -7.64 22.84 -0.49
C PRO A 286 -7.10 22.31 0.84
N VAL A 287 -5.78 22.23 0.93
CA VAL A 287 -5.07 21.94 2.18
C VAL A 287 -5.04 23.20 3.04
N THR A 288 -5.97 23.29 3.99
CA THR A 288 -6.05 24.38 4.97
C THR A 288 -5.69 23.88 6.37
N VAL A 289 -5.32 24.78 7.28
CA VAL A 289 -5.02 24.43 8.68
C VAL A 289 -6.21 23.71 9.33
N LYS A 290 -7.44 24.19 9.09
CA LYS A 290 -8.68 23.57 9.61
C LYS A 290 -8.85 22.15 9.10
N ASN A 291 -8.71 21.95 7.80
CA ASN A 291 -8.89 20.65 7.17
C ASN A 291 -7.77 19.66 7.57
N MET A 292 -6.54 20.15 7.72
CA MET A 292 -5.43 19.33 8.21
C MET A 292 -5.56 18.97 9.70
N ALA A 293 -6.13 19.87 10.52
CA ALA A 293 -6.45 19.52 11.91
C ALA A 293 -7.47 18.36 11.97
N LEU A 294 -8.50 18.38 11.12
CA LEU A 294 -9.47 17.28 11.03
C LEU A 294 -8.81 15.99 10.49
N THR A 295 -7.94 16.10 9.49
CA THR A 295 -7.14 14.98 8.97
C THR A 295 -6.28 14.37 10.07
N LEU A 296 -5.67 15.20 10.92
CA LEU A 296 -4.89 14.71 12.06
C LEU A 296 -5.76 13.92 13.06
N VAL A 297 -6.99 14.34 13.32
CA VAL A 297 -7.93 13.59 14.19
C VAL A 297 -8.21 12.20 13.58
N TYR A 298 -8.49 12.11 12.28
CA TYR A 298 -8.67 10.82 11.62
C TYR A 298 -7.40 9.96 11.67
N SER A 299 -6.22 10.58 11.48
CA SER A 299 -4.93 9.90 11.58
C SER A 299 -4.69 9.35 13.01
N ILE A 300 -4.99 10.12 14.06
CA ILE A 300 -4.88 9.66 15.45
C ILE A 300 -5.77 8.45 15.69
N PHE A 301 -7.02 8.49 15.22
CA PHE A 301 -7.94 7.36 15.36
C PHE A 301 -7.44 6.13 14.61
N SER A 302 -7.00 6.30 13.36
CA SER A 302 -6.45 5.22 12.55
C SER A 302 -5.21 4.59 13.19
N ILE A 303 -4.28 5.40 13.67
CA ILE A 303 -3.06 4.91 14.33
C ILE A 303 -3.38 4.27 15.68
N TYR A 304 -4.39 4.75 16.41
CA TYR A 304 -4.85 4.06 17.61
C TYR A 304 -5.37 2.65 17.29
N LEU A 305 -6.16 2.50 16.23
CA LEU A 305 -6.59 1.18 15.74
C LEU A 305 -5.39 0.31 15.30
N ALA A 306 -4.39 0.91 14.65
CA ALA A 306 -3.16 0.23 14.29
C ALA A 306 -2.40 -0.33 15.51
N LEU A 307 -2.35 0.42 16.61
CA LEU A 307 -1.75 -0.03 17.88
C LEU A 307 -2.57 -1.15 18.56
N LEU A 308 -3.89 -1.16 18.40
CA LEU A 308 -4.72 -2.27 18.88
C LEU A 308 -4.47 -3.52 18.03
N PHE A 309 -4.44 -3.35 16.70
CA PHE A 309 -4.18 -4.43 15.76
C PHE A 309 -2.78 -5.03 15.95
N SER A 310 -1.76 -4.19 16.16
CA SER A 310 -0.41 -4.65 16.49
C SER A 310 -0.38 -5.50 17.77
N GLY A 311 -1.17 -5.12 18.76
CA GLY A 311 -1.34 -5.89 19.99
C GLY A 311 -1.96 -7.27 19.75
N TRP A 312 -2.88 -7.38 18.80
CA TRP A 312 -3.43 -8.66 18.37
C TRP A 312 -2.39 -9.51 17.62
N LEU A 313 -1.66 -8.92 16.67
CA LEU A 313 -0.59 -9.60 15.93
C LEU A 313 0.49 -10.19 16.87
N LYS A 314 0.85 -9.47 17.93
CA LYS A 314 1.81 -9.95 18.96
C LYS A 314 1.31 -11.19 19.71
N ARG A 315 0.00 -11.43 19.72
CA ARG A 315 -0.64 -12.57 20.41
C ARG A 315 -0.87 -13.77 19.50
N VAL A 316 -0.55 -13.65 18.21
CA VAL A 316 -0.65 -14.78 17.29
C VAL A 316 0.24 -15.90 17.81
N LYS A 317 -0.40 -16.92 18.33
CA LYS A 317 0.20 -18.18 18.77
C LYS A 317 0.03 -19.19 17.66
N LYS A 318 0.75 -20.29 17.77
CA LYS A 318 0.71 -21.44 16.83
C LYS A 318 -0.64 -21.77 16.27
#